data_f8c9173c51d303819e26b1fb21c3c2d5
#
_entry.id   f8c9173c51d303819e26b1fb21c3c2d5
#
_cell.length_a   1.000
_cell.length_b   1.000
_cell.length_c   1.000
_cell.angle_alpha   90.00
_cell.angle_beta   90.00
_cell.angle_gamma   90.00
#
_symmetry.space_group_name_H-M   'P 1'
#
loop_
_entity.id
_entity.type
_entity.pdbx_description
1 polymer ?
#
loop_
_entity_poly.entity_id
_entity_poly.type
_entity_poly.pdbx_seq_one_letter_code
_entity_poly.pdbx_strand_id
1 'polypeptide(L)'
;AQDQNEIKTLYDQAKKRLILLDYDGTLTAFKNHPEDAVPTPALRDLLQRFCSDSRNHVTINSGRDHYTLEKWLGDLPLSFAAEHGAFYKEKGAWHKNIGNREWDSELLFILNLFVSKTPYSHLETKEAALAWHYRESDAWLGELRAQQLTKAIMPVCLKKGLQIMQGNKVVEIKSPECTKGSEVARLLLASRYDFILAMGDDTTD
;
A
#
# COMPACT_ATOMS: atom_id res chain seq x y z
N ALA A 1 5.42 -2.38 -26.65
CA ALA A 1 5.24 -1.07 -25.99
C ALA A 1 4.24 -0.27 -26.82
N GLN A 2 3.13 0.17 -26.21
CA GLN A 2 2.21 1.08 -26.84
C GLN A 2 2.93 2.40 -27.13
N ASP A 3 2.67 3.00 -28.28
CA ASP A 3 3.23 4.30 -28.64
C ASP A 3 2.71 5.36 -27.65
N GLN A 4 3.61 6.21 -27.14
CA GLN A 4 3.23 7.32 -26.23
C GLN A 4 2.16 8.25 -26.83
N ASN A 5 2.18 8.42 -28.15
CA ASN A 5 1.16 9.22 -28.86
C ASN A 5 -0.21 8.55 -28.84
N GLU A 6 -0.27 7.23 -28.94
CA GLU A 6 -1.52 6.48 -28.86
C GLU A 6 -2.12 6.58 -27.45
N ILE A 7 -1.30 6.39 -26.40
CA ILE A 7 -1.73 6.54 -25.00
C ILE A 7 -2.26 7.95 -24.74
N LYS A 8 -1.55 8.98 -25.23
CA LYS A 8 -1.97 10.36 -25.10
C LYS A 8 -3.32 10.62 -25.78
N THR A 9 -3.51 10.09 -26.99
CA THR A 9 -4.77 10.24 -27.74
C THR A 9 -5.93 9.60 -26.97
N LEU A 10 -5.74 8.36 -26.46
CA LEU A 10 -6.76 7.67 -25.67
C LEU A 10 -7.10 8.43 -24.39
N TYR A 11 -6.09 8.96 -23.72
CA TYR A 11 -6.25 9.79 -22.53
C TYR A 11 -7.07 11.05 -22.81
N ASP A 12 -6.72 11.78 -23.88
CA ASP A 12 -7.37 13.05 -24.24
C ASP A 12 -8.84 12.86 -24.66
N GLN A 13 -9.15 11.73 -25.32
CA GLN A 13 -10.49 11.40 -25.79
C GLN A 13 -11.40 10.82 -24.70
N ALA A 14 -10.85 10.29 -23.62
CA ALA A 14 -11.63 9.67 -22.57
C ALA A 14 -12.48 10.69 -21.80
N LYS A 15 -13.72 10.33 -21.52
CA LYS A 15 -14.68 11.16 -20.77
C LYS A 15 -14.58 10.90 -19.27
N LYS A 16 -14.17 9.71 -18.87
CA LYS A 16 -14.04 9.31 -17.47
C LYS A 16 -12.81 8.43 -17.32
N ARG A 17 -11.85 8.90 -16.53
CA ARG A 17 -10.55 8.26 -16.34
C ARG A 17 -10.34 7.85 -14.89
N LEU A 18 -9.82 6.64 -14.69
CA LEU A 18 -9.33 6.16 -13.41
C LEU A 18 -7.80 6.17 -13.43
N ILE A 19 -7.20 6.86 -12.48
CA ILE A 19 -5.75 6.95 -12.30
C ILE A 19 -5.42 6.32 -10.95
N LEU A 20 -4.77 5.16 -10.99
CA LEU A 20 -4.35 4.40 -9.82
C LEU A 20 -2.84 4.57 -9.65
N LEU A 21 -2.43 5.10 -8.52
CA LEU A 21 -1.03 5.39 -8.24
C LEU A 21 -0.60 4.70 -6.96
N ASP A 22 0.46 3.90 -7.04
CA ASP A 22 1.18 3.46 -5.87
C ASP A 22 2.02 4.61 -5.31
N TYR A 23 2.27 4.62 -4.00
CA TYR A 23 3.02 5.71 -3.37
C TYR A 23 4.51 5.39 -3.27
N ASP A 24 4.88 4.41 -2.45
CA ASP A 24 6.28 4.07 -2.21
C ASP A 24 6.91 3.36 -3.41
N GLY A 25 8.07 3.87 -3.86
CA GLY A 25 8.77 3.36 -5.03
C GLY A 25 8.25 3.89 -6.36
N THR A 26 7.08 4.54 -6.40
CA THR A 26 6.47 5.10 -7.61
C THR A 26 6.40 6.62 -7.55
N LEU A 27 5.66 7.17 -6.60
CA LEU A 27 5.53 8.63 -6.41
C LEU A 27 6.64 9.22 -5.55
N THR A 28 7.26 8.41 -4.72
CA THR A 28 8.41 8.76 -3.90
C THR A 28 9.41 7.61 -3.89
N ALA A 29 10.70 7.93 -3.76
CA ALA A 29 11.74 6.92 -3.57
C ALA A 29 11.60 6.25 -2.20
N PHE A 30 12.04 5.00 -2.10
CA PHE A 30 12.15 4.32 -0.81
C PHE A 30 13.11 5.07 0.11
N LYS A 31 12.74 5.20 1.38
CA LYS A 31 13.53 5.85 2.43
C LYS A 31 13.89 4.84 3.51
N ASN A 32 14.98 5.08 4.22
CA ASN A 32 15.39 4.23 5.35
C ASN A 32 14.37 4.27 6.48
N HIS A 33 13.81 5.46 6.75
CA HIS A 33 12.68 5.62 7.66
C HIS A 33 11.41 5.88 6.86
N PRO A 34 10.36 5.07 7.00
CA PRO A 34 9.09 5.26 6.28
C PRO A 34 8.48 6.66 6.45
N GLU A 35 8.68 7.26 7.62
CA GLU A 35 8.21 8.61 7.94
C GLU A 35 8.91 9.72 7.13
N ASP A 36 10.07 9.44 6.54
CA ASP A 36 10.82 10.43 5.75
C ASP A 36 10.33 10.51 4.29
N ALA A 37 9.46 9.62 3.87
CA ALA A 37 8.91 9.61 2.52
C ALA A 37 7.75 10.60 2.33
N VAL A 38 7.83 11.76 2.98
CA VAL A 38 6.84 12.84 2.88
C VAL A 38 6.73 13.35 1.44
N PRO A 39 5.52 13.64 0.93
CA PRO A 39 5.34 14.17 -0.41
C PRO A 39 6.09 15.49 -0.60
N THR A 40 6.80 15.60 -1.72
CA THR A 40 7.44 16.86 -2.10
C THR A 40 6.41 17.88 -2.59
N PRO A 41 6.71 19.19 -2.55
CA PRO A 41 5.84 20.20 -3.17
C PRO A 41 5.57 19.93 -4.65
N ALA A 42 6.56 19.46 -5.39
CA ALA A 42 6.40 19.10 -6.82
C ALA A 42 5.41 17.95 -7.01
N LEU A 43 5.47 16.92 -6.16
CA LEU A 43 4.52 15.81 -6.19
C LEU A 43 3.11 16.29 -5.86
N ARG A 44 2.94 17.12 -4.84
CA ARG A 44 1.65 17.68 -4.46
C ARG A 44 1.04 18.51 -5.60
N ASP A 45 1.84 19.33 -6.27
CA ASP A 45 1.39 20.11 -7.44
C ASP A 45 0.96 19.22 -8.61
N LEU A 46 1.69 18.13 -8.87
CA LEU A 46 1.34 17.17 -9.89
C LEU A 46 -0.01 16.51 -9.59
N LEU A 47 -0.20 16.03 -8.37
CA LEU A 47 -1.46 15.41 -7.92
C LEU A 47 -2.62 16.41 -7.98
N GLN A 48 -2.40 17.65 -7.56
CA GLN A 48 -3.40 18.72 -7.67
C GLN A 48 -3.82 18.96 -9.12
N ARG A 49 -2.88 18.97 -10.06
CA ARG A 49 -3.18 19.13 -11.49
C ARG A 49 -3.98 17.97 -12.06
N PHE A 50 -3.65 16.73 -11.69
CA PHE A 50 -4.46 15.57 -12.07
C PHE A 50 -5.90 15.68 -11.55
N CYS A 51 -6.06 16.09 -10.31
CA CYS A 51 -7.37 16.22 -9.67
C CYS A 51 -8.18 17.41 -10.20
N SER A 52 -7.53 18.42 -10.82
CA SER A 52 -8.22 19.59 -11.36
C SER A 52 -9.04 19.29 -12.62
N ASP A 53 -8.73 18.22 -13.33
CA ASP A 53 -9.56 17.73 -14.43
C ASP A 53 -10.68 16.84 -13.86
N SER A 54 -11.93 17.30 -13.99
CA SER A 54 -13.09 16.60 -13.44
C SER A 54 -13.36 15.22 -14.08
N ARG A 55 -12.73 14.92 -15.20
CA ARG A 55 -12.78 13.58 -15.84
C ARG A 55 -11.92 12.56 -15.11
N ASN A 56 -10.97 13.01 -14.29
CA ASN A 56 -10.04 12.16 -13.55
C ASN A 56 -10.59 11.77 -12.19
N HIS A 57 -10.60 10.47 -11.93
CA HIS A 57 -10.70 9.91 -10.59
C HIS A 57 -9.31 9.40 -10.19
N VAL A 58 -8.64 10.11 -9.30
CA VAL A 58 -7.27 9.81 -8.88
C VAL A 58 -7.29 9.10 -7.53
N THR A 59 -6.75 7.90 -7.48
CA THR A 59 -6.69 7.07 -6.27
C THR A 59 -5.24 6.72 -5.95
N ILE A 60 -4.82 6.99 -4.73
CA ILE A 60 -3.57 6.50 -4.16
C ILE A 60 -3.83 5.14 -3.52
N ASN A 61 -3.14 4.11 -3.99
CA ASN A 61 -3.26 2.74 -3.51
C ASN A 61 -1.96 2.35 -2.80
N SER A 62 -1.99 2.18 -1.47
CA SER A 62 -0.78 2.06 -0.66
C SER A 62 -0.97 1.09 0.52
N GLY A 63 0.14 0.45 0.92
CA GLY A 63 0.20 -0.30 2.17
C GLY A 63 0.34 0.58 3.42
N ARG A 64 0.57 1.91 3.26
CA ARG A 64 0.69 2.83 4.38
C ARG A 64 -0.62 2.94 5.15
N ASP A 65 -0.51 3.22 6.44
CA ASP A 65 -1.67 3.45 7.30
C ASP A 65 -2.46 4.70 6.86
N HIS A 66 -3.74 4.67 7.10
CA HIS A 66 -4.64 5.72 6.63
C HIS A 66 -4.43 7.07 7.38
N TYR A 67 -3.92 7.06 8.61
CA TYR A 67 -3.61 8.29 9.34
C TYR A 67 -2.46 9.04 8.69
N THR A 68 -1.41 8.32 8.27
CA THR A 68 -0.26 8.91 7.57
C THR A 68 -0.67 9.49 6.22
N LEU A 69 -1.44 8.76 5.43
CA LEU A 69 -1.94 9.25 4.14
C LEU A 69 -2.84 10.48 4.29
N GLU A 70 -3.72 10.48 5.28
CA GLU A 70 -4.55 11.65 5.59
C GLU A 70 -3.70 12.87 5.98
N LYS A 71 -2.71 12.67 6.84
CA LYS A 71 -1.79 13.73 7.26
C LYS A 71 -1.02 14.34 6.08
N TRP A 72 -0.57 13.51 5.16
CA TRP A 72 0.29 13.95 4.06
C TRP A 72 -0.46 14.52 2.87
N LEU A 73 -1.60 13.93 2.51
CA LEU A 73 -2.29 14.19 1.25
C LEU A 73 -3.81 14.37 1.41
N GLY A 74 -4.32 14.32 2.63
CA GLY A 74 -5.77 14.34 2.88
C GLY A 74 -6.46 15.64 2.52
N ASP A 75 -5.73 16.73 2.36
CA ASP A 75 -6.22 18.03 1.90
C ASP A 75 -6.45 18.10 0.38
N LEU A 76 -5.87 17.16 -0.37
CA LEU A 76 -6.08 17.06 -1.82
C LEU A 76 -7.36 16.26 -2.14
N PRO A 77 -8.04 16.56 -3.27
CA PRO A 77 -9.26 15.84 -3.66
C PRO A 77 -8.97 14.47 -4.27
N LEU A 78 -8.17 13.66 -3.56
CA LEU A 78 -7.80 12.31 -3.90
C LEU A 78 -8.73 11.30 -3.24
N SER A 79 -8.91 10.16 -3.89
CA SER A 79 -9.34 8.94 -3.23
C SER A 79 -8.14 8.15 -2.74
N PHE A 80 -8.33 7.34 -1.70
CA PHE A 80 -7.27 6.52 -1.12
C PHE A 80 -7.76 5.10 -0.91
N ALA A 81 -6.85 4.15 -1.11
CA ALA A 81 -6.92 2.82 -0.57
C ALA A 81 -5.69 2.61 0.30
N ALA A 82 -5.88 2.62 1.62
CA ALA A 82 -4.84 2.48 2.62
C ALA A 82 -4.81 1.06 3.18
N GLU A 83 -3.65 0.66 3.71
CA GLU A 83 -3.47 -0.66 4.32
C GLU A 83 -3.96 -1.79 3.41
N HIS A 84 -3.56 -1.71 2.13
CA HIS A 84 -3.94 -2.66 1.08
C HIS A 84 -5.46 -2.80 0.85
N GLY A 85 -6.22 -1.71 1.00
CA GLY A 85 -7.66 -1.67 0.79
C GLY A 85 -8.48 -1.95 2.06
N ALA A 86 -7.85 -2.11 3.21
CA ALA A 86 -8.57 -2.24 4.48
C ALA A 86 -9.32 -0.97 4.87
N PHE A 87 -8.80 0.17 4.48
CA PHE A 87 -9.44 1.48 4.60
C PHE A 87 -9.46 2.16 3.25
N TYR A 88 -10.54 2.82 2.92
CA TYR A 88 -10.62 3.64 1.71
C TYR A 88 -11.27 4.98 1.99
N LYS A 89 -10.82 6.01 1.26
CA LYS A 89 -11.39 7.35 1.33
C LYS A 89 -12.02 7.69 -0.02
N GLU A 90 -13.29 8.04 0.01
CA GLU A 90 -14.03 8.54 -1.14
C GLU A 90 -14.86 9.75 -0.76
N LYS A 91 -14.91 10.74 -1.64
CA LYS A 91 -15.70 11.97 -1.43
C LYS A 91 -15.44 12.61 -0.05
N GLY A 92 -14.19 12.57 0.38
CA GLY A 92 -13.76 13.17 1.64
C GLY A 92 -14.03 12.37 2.92
N ALA A 93 -14.58 11.15 2.82
CA ALA A 93 -14.91 10.32 3.97
C ALA A 93 -14.12 9.00 3.96
N TRP A 94 -13.56 8.63 5.12
CA TRP A 94 -12.91 7.34 5.33
C TRP A 94 -13.92 6.25 5.70
N HIS A 95 -13.72 5.08 5.13
CA HIS A 95 -14.51 3.87 5.36
C HIS A 95 -13.59 2.70 5.69
N LYS A 96 -14.07 1.80 6.53
CA LYS A 96 -13.34 0.58 6.92
C LYS A 96 -13.94 -0.63 6.22
N ASN A 97 -13.13 -1.38 5.49
CA ASN A 97 -13.55 -2.59 4.77
C ASN A 97 -13.49 -3.87 5.61
N ILE A 98 -12.84 -3.82 6.77
CA ILE A 98 -12.64 -4.98 7.64
C ILE A 98 -13.24 -4.73 9.02
N GLY A 99 -13.67 -5.83 9.68
CA GLY A 99 -14.05 -5.80 11.10
C GLY A 99 -12.83 -5.67 12.01
N ASN A 100 -13.08 -5.43 13.30
CA ASN A 100 -12.02 -5.45 14.30
C ASN A 100 -11.37 -6.84 14.33
N ARG A 101 -10.04 -6.86 14.26
CA ARG A 101 -9.24 -8.09 14.30
C ARG A 101 -8.31 -8.04 15.50
N GLU A 102 -8.40 -9.06 16.34
CA GLU A 102 -7.36 -9.34 17.33
C GLU A 102 -6.30 -10.23 16.70
N TRP A 103 -5.04 -9.85 16.88
CA TRP A 103 -3.93 -10.64 16.37
C TRP A 103 -3.65 -11.84 17.27
N ASP A 104 -3.37 -12.97 16.64
CA ASP A 104 -3.03 -14.22 17.35
C ASP A 104 -1.81 -14.03 18.25
N SER A 105 -1.91 -14.51 19.48
CA SER A 105 -0.84 -14.34 20.50
C SER A 105 0.44 -15.09 20.14
N GLU A 106 0.34 -16.26 19.52
CA GLU A 106 1.51 -17.03 19.07
C GLU A 106 2.24 -16.29 17.94
N LEU A 107 1.49 -15.73 17.00
CA LEU A 107 2.03 -14.91 15.91
C LEU A 107 2.78 -13.70 16.47
N LEU A 108 2.17 -12.97 17.39
CA LEU A 108 2.81 -11.80 18.02
C LEU A 108 4.07 -12.20 18.81
N PHE A 109 4.04 -13.34 19.51
CA PHE A 109 5.20 -13.85 20.23
C PHE A 109 6.38 -14.13 19.29
N ILE A 110 6.12 -14.80 18.16
CA ILE A 110 7.16 -15.10 17.17
C ILE A 110 7.71 -13.81 16.56
N LEU A 111 6.86 -12.88 16.18
CA LEU A 111 7.28 -11.60 15.61
C LEU A 111 8.16 -10.81 16.57
N ASN A 112 7.78 -10.71 17.84
CA ASN A 112 8.57 -10.04 18.85
C ASN A 112 9.90 -10.75 19.14
N LEU A 113 9.93 -12.08 19.08
CA LEU A 113 11.16 -12.85 19.17
C LEU A 113 12.13 -12.47 18.05
N PHE A 114 11.65 -12.33 16.82
CA PHE A 114 12.49 -11.92 15.70
C PHE A 114 12.92 -10.45 15.78
N VAL A 115 12.12 -9.56 16.36
CA VAL A 115 12.56 -8.21 16.70
C VAL A 115 13.76 -8.26 17.66
N SER A 116 13.69 -9.08 18.71
CA SER A 116 14.78 -9.20 19.70
C SER A 116 16.06 -9.82 19.13
N LYS A 117 15.93 -10.70 18.14
CA LYS A 117 17.06 -11.39 17.49
C LYS A 117 17.71 -10.59 16.36
N THR A 118 17.09 -9.53 15.91
CA THR A 118 17.52 -8.76 14.75
C THR A 118 17.67 -7.29 15.15
N PRO A 119 18.90 -6.86 15.50
CA PRO A 119 19.13 -5.46 15.88
C PRO A 119 18.62 -4.48 14.83
N TYR A 120 18.00 -3.40 15.26
CA TYR A 120 17.41 -2.34 14.44
C TYR A 120 16.17 -2.74 13.63
N SER A 121 15.66 -3.97 13.80
CA SER A 121 14.34 -4.32 13.29
C SER A 121 13.24 -3.86 14.27
N HIS A 122 12.04 -3.66 13.75
CA HIS A 122 10.89 -3.31 14.57
C HIS A 122 9.59 -3.87 14.00
N LEU A 123 8.60 -4.04 14.87
CA LEU A 123 7.26 -4.45 14.51
C LEU A 123 6.33 -3.23 14.49
N GLU A 124 5.68 -3.00 13.36
CA GLU A 124 4.61 -2.03 13.21
C GLU A 124 3.27 -2.77 13.27
N THR A 125 2.42 -2.38 14.19
CA THR A 125 1.06 -2.92 14.29
C THR A 125 0.09 -1.93 13.70
N LYS A 126 -0.48 -2.29 12.55
CA LYS A 126 -1.56 -1.56 11.88
C LYS A 126 -2.90 -2.18 12.23
N GLU A 127 -4.01 -1.51 11.93
CA GLU A 127 -5.33 -2.10 12.19
C GLU A 127 -5.59 -3.36 11.34
N ALA A 128 -5.07 -3.40 10.12
CA ALA A 128 -5.33 -4.46 9.15
C ALA A 128 -4.12 -5.34 8.84
N ALA A 129 -2.94 -5.00 9.33
CA ALA A 129 -1.70 -5.70 9.01
C ALA A 129 -0.70 -5.62 10.16
N LEU A 130 0.22 -6.59 10.20
CA LEU A 130 1.43 -6.55 10.98
C LEU A 130 2.61 -6.45 10.01
N ALA A 131 3.56 -5.57 10.28
CA ALA A 131 4.73 -5.38 9.44
C ALA A 131 6.02 -5.45 10.26
N TRP A 132 6.87 -6.43 9.95
CA TRP A 132 8.19 -6.53 10.53
C TRP A 132 9.21 -5.90 9.58
N HIS A 133 9.77 -4.75 9.99
CA HIS A 133 10.71 -3.94 9.22
C HIS A 133 12.14 -4.24 9.60
N TYR A 134 13.02 -4.46 8.61
CA TYR A 134 14.43 -4.76 8.83
C TYR A 134 15.38 -3.93 7.94
N ARG A 135 14.89 -2.81 7.41
CA ARG A 135 15.68 -1.94 6.51
C ARG A 135 16.96 -1.43 7.16
N GLU A 136 16.93 -1.14 8.44
CA GLU A 136 18.07 -0.60 9.20
C GLU A 136 18.96 -1.67 9.82
N SER A 137 18.56 -2.93 9.74
CA SER A 137 19.34 -4.07 10.19
C SER A 137 20.50 -4.33 9.23
N ASP A 138 21.52 -5.06 9.73
CA ASP A 138 22.55 -5.63 8.84
C ASP A 138 21.89 -6.35 7.66
N ALA A 139 22.36 -6.05 6.44
CA ALA A 139 21.69 -6.52 5.22
C ALA A 139 21.65 -8.05 5.13
N TRP A 140 22.77 -8.72 5.44
CA TRP A 140 22.83 -10.18 5.40
C TRP A 140 21.98 -10.81 6.50
N LEU A 141 22.09 -10.32 7.72
CA LEU A 141 21.32 -10.84 8.87
C LEU A 141 19.83 -10.58 8.67
N GLY A 142 19.45 -9.40 8.19
CA GLY A 142 18.06 -9.04 7.92
C GLY A 142 17.40 -9.98 6.92
N GLU A 143 18.06 -10.27 5.80
CA GLU A 143 17.54 -11.20 4.79
C GLU A 143 17.44 -12.64 5.35
N LEU A 144 18.44 -13.09 6.08
CA LEU A 144 18.42 -14.41 6.74
C LEU A 144 17.23 -14.52 7.71
N ARG A 145 17.07 -13.52 8.56
CA ARG A 145 15.97 -13.48 9.54
C ARG A 145 14.61 -13.39 8.88
N ALA A 146 14.48 -12.65 7.78
CA ALA A 146 13.22 -12.57 7.02
C ALA A 146 12.81 -13.94 6.49
N GLN A 147 13.74 -14.73 5.96
CA GLN A 147 13.46 -16.09 5.52
C GLN A 147 13.09 -17.02 6.67
N GLN A 148 13.81 -16.93 7.80
CA GLN A 148 13.51 -17.73 9.00
C GLN A 148 12.16 -17.35 9.60
N LEU A 149 11.86 -16.06 9.69
CA LEU A 149 10.58 -15.54 10.16
C LEU A 149 9.42 -16.06 9.32
N THR A 150 9.52 -15.95 8.00
CA THR A 150 8.49 -16.42 7.08
C THR A 150 8.18 -17.89 7.31
N LYS A 151 9.20 -18.73 7.45
CA LYS A 151 9.02 -20.16 7.75
C LYS A 151 8.39 -20.39 9.13
N ALA A 152 8.80 -19.63 10.14
CA ALA A 152 8.31 -19.78 11.51
C ALA A 152 6.83 -19.41 11.67
N ILE A 153 6.37 -18.36 10.97
CA ILE A 153 4.97 -17.89 11.07
C ILE A 153 4.01 -18.57 10.11
N MET A 154 4.53 -19.26 9.08
CA MET A 154 3.69 -19.88 8.04
C MET A 154 2.60 -20.82 8.60
N PRO A 155 2.88 -21.75 9.56
CA PRO A 155 1.85 -22.61 10.10
C PRO A 155 0.71 -21.85 10.79
N VAL A 156 1.03 -20.84 11.57
CA VAL A 156 0.03 -20.00 12.26
C VAL A 156 -0.79 -19.21 11.25
N CYS A 157 -0.13 -18.62 10.25
CA CYS A 157 -0.80 -17.83 9.20
C CYS A 157 -1.74 -18.69 8.36
N LEU A 158 -1.33 -19.88 7.97
CA LEU A 158 -2.20 -20.83 7.24
C LEU A 158 -3.43 -21.21 8.05
N LYS A 159 -3.23 -21.52 9.34
CA LYS A 159 -4.34 -21.88 10.25
C LYS A 159 -5.34 -20.75 10.42
N LYS A 160 -4.88 -19.51 10.42
CA LYS A 160 -5.70 -18.31 10.64
C LYS A 160 -6.18 -17.65 9.34
N GLY A 161 -5.86 -18.20 8.18
CA GLY A 161 -6.22 -17.62 6.89
C GLY A 161 -5.53 -16.29 6.60
N LEU A 162 -4.31 -16.11 7.11
CA LEU A 162 -3.51 -14.89 6.90
C LEU A 162 -2.54 -15.08 5.76
N GLN A 163 -2.32 -14.01 5.01
CA GLN A 163 -1.35 -13.94 3.93
C GLN A 163 -0.04 -13.33 4.42
N ILE A 164 1.08 -13.92 4.01
CA ILE A 164 2.42 -13.39 4.25
C ILE A 164 2.91 -12.77 2.95
N MET A 165 3.33 -11.51 3.00
CA MET A 165 3.91 -10.79 1.87
C MET A 165 5.32 -10.32 2.22
N GLN A 166 6.27 -10.61 1.33
CA GLN A 166 7.62 -10.07 1.42
C GLN A 166 7.72 -8.84 0.51
N GLY A 167 7.92 -7.69 1.11
CA GLY A 167 8.16 -6.44 0.42
C GLY A 167 9.62 -6.02 0.48
N ASN A 168 9.90 -4.76 0.16
CA ASN A 168 11.23 -4.18 0.21
C ASN A 168 11.65 -3.93 1.68
N LYS A 169 12.47 -4.87 2.22
CA LYS A 169 12.95 -4.85 3.61
C LYS A 169 11.84 -4.90 4.66
N VAL A 170 10.75 -5.57 4.33
CA VAL A 170 9.60 -5.76 5.21
C VAL A 170 8.95 -7.13 4.98
N VAL A 171 8.46 -7.74 6.05
CA VAL A 171 7.57 -8.91 6.00
C VAL A 171 6.22 -8.47 6.57
N GLU A 172 5.17 -8.52 5.77
CA GLU A 172 3.82 -8.15 6.17
C GLU A 172 2.91 -9.36 6.31
N ILE A 173 2.05 -9.32 7.31
CA ILE A 173 1.00 -10.32 7.54
C ILE A 173 -0.35 -9.60 7.49
N LYS A 174 -1.25 -10.08 6.65
CA LYS A 174 -2.57 -9.48 6.45
C LYS A 174 -3.63 -10.49 6.04
N SER A 175 -4.90 -10.09 6.09
CA SER A 175 -5.98 -10.84 5.48
C SER A 175 -5.90 -10.75 3.95
N PRO A 176 -6.08 -11.87 3.21
CA PRO A 176 -6.11 -11.85 1.75
C PRO A 176 -7.30 -11.07 1.16
N GLU A 177 -8.32 -10.76 1.97
CA GLU A 177 -9.44 -9.92 1.57
C GLU A 177 -9.03 -8.44 1.37
N CYS A 178 -7.91 -8.03 1.93
CA CYS A 178 -7.38 -6.68 1.88
C CYS A 178 -6.15 -6.62 0.97
N THR A 179 -6.34 -6.63 -0.35
CA THR A 179 -5.28 -6.53 -1.35
C THR A 179 -5.49 -5.29 -2.22
N LYS A 180 -4.41 -4.82 -2.88
CA LYS A 180 -4.52 -3.75 -3.89
C LYS A 180 -5.51 -4.13 -4.99
N GLY A 181 -5.49 -5.40 -5.43
CA GLY A 181 -6.41 -5.90 -6.43
C GLY A 181 -7.88 -5.90 -6.01
N SER A 182 -8.17 -6.13 -4.74
CA SER A 182 -9.55 -6.06 -4.23
C SER A 182 -10.12 -4.65 -4.30
N GLU A 183 -9.30 -3.63 -4.05
CA GLU A 183 -9.69 -2.24 -4.18
C GLU A 183 -9.91 -1.83 -5.64
N VAL A 184 -9.03 -2.26 -6.55
CA VAL A 184 -9.22 -2.04 -7.99
C VAL A 184 -10.54 -2.64 -8.45
N ALA A 185 -10.83 -3.89 -8.05
CA ALA A 185 -12.09 -4.54 -8.38
C ALA A 185 -13.31 -3.75 -7.85
N ARG A 186 -13.24 -3.24 -6.63
CA ARG A 186 -14.29 -2.40 -6.04
C ARG A 186 -14.54 -1.14 -6.88
N LEU A 187 -13.48 -0.44 -7.27
CA LEU A 187 -13.58 0.78 -8.09
C LEU A 187 -14.18 0.49 -9.47
N LEU A 188 -13.76 -0.60 -10.11
CA LEU A 188 -14.27 -0.99 -11.43
C LEU A 188 -15.74 -1.40 -11.40
N LEU A 189 -16.19 -2.04 -10.30
CA LEU A 189 -17.60 -2.39 -10.09
C LEU A 189 -18.48 -1.17 -9.79
N ALA A 190 -17.92 -0.15 -9.11
CA ALA A 190 -18.66 1.05 -8.71
C ALA A 190 -18.89 2.03 -9.87
N SER A 191 -18.06 2.01 -10.91
CA SER A 191 -18.10 2.99 -12.01
C SER A 191 -17.55 2.39 -13.30
N ARG A 192 -17.95 2.98 -14.43
CA ARG A 192 -17.38 2.68 -15.75
C ARG A 192 -16.37 3.77 -16.12
N TYR A 193 -15.18 3.34 -16.50
CA TYR A 193 -14.12 4.23 -16.97
C TYR A 193 -13.78 3.94 -18.42
N ASP A 194 -13.53 5.01 -19.22
CA ASP A 194 -13.10 4.90 -20.61
C ASP A 194 -11.58 4.72 -20.72
N PHE A 195 -10.85 5.10 -19.68
CA PHE A 195 -9.40 5.02 -19.63
C PHE A 195 -8.96 4.68 -18.19
N ILE A 196 -8.05 3.74 -18.06
CA ILE A 196 -7.47 3.35 -16.79
C ILE A 196 -5.95 3.40 -16.90
N LEU A 197 -5.32 4.19 -16.05
CA LEU A 197 -3.86 4.21 -15.87
C LEU A 197 -3.53 3.71 -14.48
N ALA A 198 -2.70 2.68 -14.41
CA ALA A 198 -2.14 2.18 -13.16
C ALA A 198 -0.62 2.31 -13.20
N MET A 199 -0.03 2.83 -12.14
CA MET A 199 1.41 2.98 -11.97
C MET A 199 1.83 2.41 -10.63
N GLY A 200 2.80 1.48 -10.66
CA GLY A 200 3.34 0.83 -9.49
C GLY A 200 4.74 0.29 -9.75
N ASP A 201 5.43 -0.12 -8.70
CA ASP A 201 6.79 -0.65 -8.73
C ASP A 201 6.88 -2.15 -8.40
N ASP A 202 5.77 -2.78 -8.05
CA ASP A 202 5.70 -4.19 -7.64
C ASP A 202 4.81 -5.02 -8.58
N THR A 203 5.03 -6.32 -8.58
CA THR A 203 4.21 -7.31 -9.31
C THR A 203 2.78 -7.41 -8.79
N THR A 204 2.53 -6.88 -7.61
CA THR A 204 1.18 -6.78 -7.02
C THR A 204 0.39 -5.57 -7.48
N ASP A 205 1.04 -4.62 -8.18
CA ASP A 205 0.46 -3.41 -8.73
C ASP A 205 -0.08 -3.67 -10.14
#